data_40068db4dd0d45dffb2b393ffab63c3b
#
_entry.id   40068db4dd0d45dffb2b393ffab63c3b
#
_cell.length_a   1.000
_cell.length_b   1.000
_cell.length_c   1.000
_cell.angle_alpha   90.00
_cell.angle_beta   90.00
_cell.angle_gamma   90.00
#
_symmetry.space_group_name_H-M   'P 1'
#
loop_
_entity.id
_entity.type
_entity.pdbx_description
1 polymer ?
#
loop_
_entity_poly.entity_id
_entity_poly.type
_entity_poly.pdbx_seq_one_letter_code
_entity_poly.pdbx_strand_id
1 'polypeptide(L)'
;MLSTLRLPVLGAPMRKVSGPDLVVAQCRAGVLGAFPALNAHPPQELERWLTVIAAGCGTAPYGVNVSLNPSNERRNADLAQCEAHGVPVVITSMRPPGAIVRQVHAYGGVVLHQALTMDHAMRAVDAGADGVIAVTHGAGGHGGQANPFALINEIRSFYEGPLGLSGCIAHGKDILAARAMGCDFVSMGTAFITAVESLASDRHRRGVLDASLQDVLVQAMVPHADTADDILPGHGVGGVQESLAVEQLIDQWAEEYAAARRAL
;
A
#
# COMPACT_ATOMS: atom_id res chain seq x y z
N MET A 1 8.85 -0.76 14.10
CA MET A 1 8.33 -1.46 12.92
C MET A 1 9.08 -1.08 11.64
N LEU A 2 9.03 0.19 11.16
CA LEU A 2 9.69 0.57 9.89
C LEU A 2 11.21 0.40 9.89
N SER A 3 11.86 0.52 11.04
CA SER A 3 13.33 0.39 11.20
C SER A 3 13.84 -1.05 11.01
N THR A 4 12.98 -2.04 11.02
CA THR A 4 13.36 -3.46 10.82
C THR A 4 13.24 -3.90 9.36
N LEU A 5 12.68 -3.07 8.49
CA LEU A 5 12.55 -3.37 7.07
C LEU A 5 13.89 -3.21 6.32
N ARG A 6 14.13 -4.08 5.35
CA ARG A 6 15.27 -3.99 4.43
C ARG A 6 15.21 -2.72 3.56
N LEU A 7 14.01 -2.43 3.05
CA LEU A 7 13.66 -1.18 2.38
C LEU A 7 12.43 -0.59 3.05
N PRO A 8 12.32 0.73 3.17
CA PRO A 8 11.15 1.39 3.74
C PRO A 8 9.97 1.39 2.76
N VAL A 9 9.50 0.19 2.42
CA VAL A 9 8.43 -0.06 1.44
C VAL A 9 7.27 -0.78 2.09
N LEU A 10 6.07 -0.27 1.84
CA LEU A 10 4.79 -0.93 2.04
C LEU A 10 4.27 -1.43 0.69
N GLY A 11 4.04 -2.72 0.53
CA GLY A 11 3.28 -3.26 -0.59
C GLY A 11 1.85 -2.75 -0.51
N ALA A 12 1.43 -1.94 -1.48
CA ALA A 12 0.10 -1.35 -1.48
C ALA A 12 -0.99 -2.45 -1.45
N PRO A 13 -2.00 -2.33 -0.56
CA PRO A 13 -3.11 -3.27 -0.55
C PRO A 13 -4.02 -3.05 -1.76
N MET A 14 -4.03 -3.99 -2.69
CA MET A 14 -4.73 -3.87 -3.98
C MET A 14 -5.85 -4.91 -4.14
N ARG A 15 -7.03 -4.43 -4.55
CA ARG A 15 -8.17 -5.30 -4.85
C ARG A 15 -7.82 -6.31 -5.95
N LYS A 16 -8.21 -7.60 -5.76
CA LYS A 16 -7.97 -8.71 -6.70
C LYS A 16 -6.50 -8.99 -7.06
N VAL A 17 -5.55 -8.35 -6.37
CA VAL A 17 -4.12 -8.47 -6.59
C VAL A 17 -3.40 -9.01 -5.37
N SER A 18 -3.59 -8.36 -4.21
CA SER A 18 -2.89 -8.75 -2.99
C SER A 18 -3.59 -9.92 -2.30
N GLY A 19 -2.90 -11.04 -2.22
CA GLY A 19 -3.31 -12.26 -1.53
C GLY A 19 -2.23 -12.76 -0.58
N PRO A 20 -2.47 -13.92 0.09
CA PRO A 20 -1.52 -14.46 1.06
C PRO A 20 -0.11 -14.65 0.52
N ASP A 21 0.04 -15.23 -0.68
CA ASP A 21 1.35 -15.53 -1.27
C ASP A 21 2.15 -14.25 -1.52
N LEU A 22 1.50 -13.22 -2.07
CA LEU A 22 2.13 -11.91 -2.30
C LEU A 22 2.57 -11.26 -0.97
N VAL A 23 1.69 -11.25 0.04
CA VAL A 23 2.01 -10.67 1.35
C VAL A 23 3.17 -11.39 2.03
N VAL A 24 3.15 -12.72 2.02
CA VAL A 24 4.23 -13.54 2.61
C VAL A 24 5.55 -13.30 1.88
N ALA A 25 5.54 -13.26 0.54
CA ALA A 25 6.73 -12.99 -0.26
C ALA A 25 7.30 -11.59 0.03
N GLN A 26 6.45 -10.57 0.12
CA GLN A 26 6.85 -9.21 0.49
C GLN A 26 7.49 -9.16 1.89
N CYS A 27 6.87 -9.79 2.89
CA CYS A 27 7.41 -9.83 4.25
C CYS A 27 8.74 -10.56 4.31
N ARG A 28 8.89 -11.69 3.62
CA ARG A 28 10.14 -12.45 3.53
C ARG A 28 11.26 -11.71 2.81
N ALA A 29 10.92 -10.93 1.79
CA ALA A 29 11.89 -10.07 1.10
C ALA A 29 12.30 -8.82 1.91
N GLY A 30 11.69 -8.60 3.08
CA GLY A 30 12.07 -7.54 4.02
C GLY A 30 11.34 -6.22 3.80
N VAL A 31 10.14 -6.24 3.23
CA VAL A 31 9.24 -5.08 3.13
C VAL A 31 7.92 -5.39 3.84
N LEU A 32 7.09 -4.38 4.12
CA LEU A 32 5.81 -4.58 4.77
C LEU A 32 4.76 -5.00 3.73
N GLY A 33 4.38 -6.28 3.72
CA GLY A 33 3.33 -6.80 2.87
C GLY A 33 1.95 -6.42 3.38
N ALA A 34 1.00 -6.11 2.47
CA ALA A 34 -0.36 -5.81 2.87
C ALA A 34 -1.41 -6.25 1.83
N PHE A 35 -2.63 -6.50 2.31
CA PHE A 35 -3.76 -6.86 1.47
C PHE A 35 -5.08 -6.23 1.97
N PRO A 36 -6.06 -6.02 1.08
CA PRO A 36 -7.41 -5.62 1.50
C PRO A 36 -8.18 -6.81 2.09
N ALA A 37 -8.77 -6.66 3.28
CA ALA A 37 -9.64 -7.70 3.88
C ALA A 37 -10.74 -8.15 2.90
N LEU A 38 -11.24 -7.23 2.07
CA LEU A 38 -12.25 -7.50 1.04
C LEU A 38 -11.80 -8.47 -0.07
N ASN A 39 -10.50 -8.77 -0.20
CA ASN A 39 -10.01 -9.77 -1.15
C ASN A 39 -10.28 -11.20 -0.69
N ALA A 40 -10.34 -11.41 0.62
CA ALA A 40 -10.76 -12.69 1.18
C ALA A 40 -12.27 -12.89 0.95
N HIS A 41 -12.63 -13.76 0.02
CA HIS A 41 -14.01 -14.03 -0.35
C HIS A 41 -14.22 -15.54 -0.52
N PRO A 42 -15.27 -16.11 0.11
CA PRO A 42 -16.25 -15.47 1.00
C PRO A 42 -15.62 -14.91 2.30
N PRO A 43 -16.36 -14.11 3.10
CA PRO A 43 -15.82 -13.45 4.30
C PRO A 43 -15.06 -14.37 5.28
N GLN A 44 -15.45 -15.63 5.38
CA GLN A 44 -14.82 -16.65 6.23
C GLN A 44 -13.39 -16.99 5.83
N GLU A 45 -13.03 -16.73 4.57
CA GLU A 45 -11.65 -16.91 4.08
C GLU A 45 -10.65 -15.98 4.76
N LEU A 46 -11.09 -14.85 5.35
CA LEU A 46 -10.18 -13.92 6.00
C LEU A 46 -9.41 -14.58 7.15
N GLU A 47 -10.08 -15.39 7.98
CA GLU A 47 -9.44 -16.14 9.07
C GLU A 47 -8.35 -17.08 8.56
N ARG A 48 -8.65 -17.84 7.49
CA ARG A 48 -7.67 -18.73 6.86
C ARG A 48 -6.48 -17.94 6.30
N TRP A 49 -6.74 -16.81 5.63
CA TRP A 49 -5.68 -15.96 5.08
C TRP A 49 -4.79 -15.41 6.18
N LEU A 50 -5.36 -14.90 7.27
CA LEU A 50 -4.61 -14.37 8.41
C LEU A 50 -3.73 -15.44 9.05
N THR A 51 -4.23 -16.67 9.20
CA THR A 51 -3.47 -17.81 9.72
C THR A 51 -2.27 -18.13 8.81
N VAL A 52 -2.49 -18.23 7.50
CA VAL A 52 -1.42 -18.52 6.52
C VAL A 52 -0.37 -17.40 6.49
N ILE A 53 -0.81 -16.16 6.47
CA ILE A 53 0.08 -14.99 6.44
C ILE A 53 0.92 -14.91 7.71
N ALA A 54 0.30 -15.03 8.89
CA ALA A 54 1.01 -15.00 10.16
C ALA A 54 2.10 -16.10 10.23
N ALA A 55 1.76 -17.33 9.83
CA ALA A 55 2.71 -18.43 9.77
C ALA A 55 3.83 -18.18 8.75
N GLY A 56 3.49 -17.63 7.57
CA GLY A 56 4.43 -17.38 6.49
C GLY A 56 5.37 -16.21 6.71
N CYS A 57 4.91 -15.15 7.40
CA CYS A 57 5.70 -13.95 7.71
C CYS A 57 6.60 -14.14 8.94
N GLY A 58 6.31 -15.10 9.83
CA GLY A 58 7.05 -15.28 11.08
C GLY A 58 6.96 -14.04 11.98
N THR A 59 8.07 -13.38 12.24
CA THR A 59 8.12 -12.16 13.06
C THR A 59 8.03 -10.86 12.24
N ALA A 60 8.03 -10.95 10.91
CA ALA A 60 7.90 -9.76 10.06
C ALA A 60 6.48 -9.20 10.13
N PRO A 61 6.32 -7.88 10.28
CA PRO A 61 5.00 -7.25 10.32
C PRO A 61 4.33 -7.32 8.95
N TYR A 62 3.00 -7.51 8.97
CA TYR A 62 2.15 -7.43 7.78
C TYR A 62 0.95 -6.51 8.05
N GLY A 63 0.29 -6.06 6.99
CA GLY A 63 -0.82 -5.13 7.07
C GLY A 63 -2.12 -5.67 6.47
N VAL A 64 -3.24 -5.29 7.08
CA VAL A 64 -4.59 -5.53 6.55
C VAL A 64 -5.29 -4.19 6.29
N ASN A 65 -5.69 -3.96 5.04
CA ASN A 65 -6.50 -2.78 4.74
C ASN A 65 -7.98 -3.06 4.99
N VAL A 66 -8.58 -2.21 5.82
CA VAL A 66 -10.01 -2.19 6.11
C VAL A 66 -10.59 -0.85 5.65
N SER A 67 -11.38 -0.88 4.58
CA SER A 67 -12.04 0.31 4.06
C SER A 67 -13.11 0.82 5.01
N LEU A 68 -13.06 2.11 5.35
CA LEU A 68 -14.08 2.78 6.17
C LEU A 68 -15.22 3.38 5.33
N ASN A 69 -15.35 2.95 4.07
CA ASN A 69 -16.52 3.31 3.27
C ASN A 69 -17.80 2.84 3.99
N PRO A 70 -18.83 3.69 4.11
CA PRO A 70 -20.12 3.30 4.71
C PRO A 70 -20.76 2.06 4.07
N SER A 71 -20.50 1.82 2.78
CA SER A 71 -21.00 0.63 2.07
C SER A 71 -20.24 -0.66 2.41
N ASN A 72 -19.16 -0.59 3.19
CA ASN A 72 -18.47 -1.80 3.65
C ASN A 72 -19.18 -2.42 4.85
N GLU A 73 -20.14 -3.27 4.59
CA GLU A 73 -20.91 -3.99 5.60
C GLU A 73 -20.05 -4.98 6.42
N ARG A 74 -18.93 -5.46 5.86
CA ARG A 74 -18.00 -6.39 6.51
C ARG A 74 -17.09 -5.74 7.54
N ARG A 75 -16.96 -4.41 7.52
CA ARG A 75 -15.95 -3.67 8.30
C ARG A 75 -15.77 -4.15 9.74
N ASN A 76 -16.86 -4.28 10.48
CA ASN A 76 -16.78 -4.67 11.90
C ASN A 76 -16.36 -6.13 12.08
N ALA A 77 -16.81 -7.03 11.20
CA ALA A 77 -16.41 -8.43 11.22
C ALA A 77 -14.92 -8.58 10.82
N ASP A 78 -14.46 -7.85 9.80
CA ASP A 78 -13.07 -7.85 9.36
C ASP A 78 -12.14 -7.31 10.46
N LEU A 79 -12.55 -6.25 11.18
CA LEU A 79 -11.79 -5.72 12.34
C LEU A 79 -11.75 -6.69 13.51
N ALA A 80 -12.83 -7.41 13.80
CA ALA A 80 -12.86 -8.45 14.85
C ALA A 80 -11.88 -9.59 14.50
N GLN A 81 -11.77 -9.97 13.23
CA GLN A 81 -10.77 -10.94 12.78
C GLN A 81 -9.33 -10.39 12.92
N CYS A 82 -9.11 -9.11 12.59
CA CYS A 82 -7.80 -8.48 12.80
C CYS A 82 -7.39 -8.50 14.28
N GLU A 83 -8.33 -8.22 15.20
CA GLU A 83 -8.10 -8.28 16.64
C GLU A 83 -7.81 -9.71 17.10
N ALA A 84 -8.63 -10.69 16.70
CA ALA A 84 -8.48 -12.10 17.08
C ALA A 84 -7.13 -12.70 16.66
N HIS A 85 -6.58 -12.23 15.54
CA HIS A 85 -5.29 -12.67 15.00
C HIS A 85 -4.12 -11.73 15.38
N GLY A 86 -4.33 -10.69 16.16
CA GLY A 86 -3.31 -9.73 16.54
C GLY A 86 -2.61 -9.09 15.35
N VAL A 87 -3.36 -8.68 14.31
CA VAL A 87 -2.80 -8.10 13.09
C VAL A 87 -1.93 -6.89 13.41
N PRO A 88 -0.62 -6.91 13.09
CA PRO A 88 0.30 -5.86 13.55
C PRO A 88 -0.01 -4.47 12.97
N VAL A 89 -0.52 -4.41 11.72
CA VAL A 89 -0.80 -3.14 11.06
C VAL A 89 -2.20 -3.16 10.43
N VAL A 90 -3.06 -2.25 10.85
CA VAL A 90 -4.34 -2.01 10.19
C VAL A 90 -4.23 -0.75 9.33
N ILE A 91 -4.48 -0.89 8.03
CA ILE A 91 -4.48 0.22 7.09
C ILE A 91 -5.92 0.66 6.86
N THR A 92 -6.24 1.92 7.14
CA THR A 92 -7.59 2.45 6.96
C THR A 92 -7.65 3.47 5.83
N SER A 93 -8.80 3.67 5.25
CA SER A 93 -9.02 4.60 4.15
C SER A 93 -10.41 5.20 4.17
N MET A 94 -10.65 6.28 3.46
CA MET A 94 -11.91 6.98 3.21
C MET A 94 -12.36 7.91 4.34
N ARG A 95 -12.62 7.42 5.55
CA ARG A 95 -13.06 8.20 6.70
C ARG A 95 -12.04 8.13 7.83
N PRO A 96 -11.93 9.15 8.68
CA PRO A 96 -11.02 9.14 9.84
C PRO A 96 -11.24 7.89 10.71
N PRO A 97 -10.16 7.26 11.22
CA PRO A 97 -10.23 5.94 11.85
C PRO A 97 -10.83 5.92 13.27
N GLY A 98 -10.85 7.03 14.00
CA GLY A 98 -11.54 7.23 15.27
C GLY A 98 -11.59 6.03 16.24
N ALA A 99 -12.76 5.40 16.34
CA ALA A 99 -12.97 4.26 17.26
C ALA A 99 -12.06 3.04 16.93
N ILE A 100 -11.66 2.88 15.67
CA ILE A 100 -10.82 1.76 15.21
C ILE A 100 -9.42 1.86 15.81
N VAL A 101 -8.88 3.07 15.94
CA VAL A 101 -7.56 3.29 16.56
C VAL A 101 -7.53 2.68 17.96
N ARG A 102 -8.54 2.98 18.78
CA ARG A 102 -8.61 2.44 20.15
C ARG A 102 -8.73 0.91 20.19
N GLN A 103 -9.49 0.32 19.26
CA GLN A 103 -9.64 -1.12 19.14
C GLN A 103 -8.30 -1.78 18.74
N VAL A 104 -7.60 -1.22 17.76
CA VAL A 104 -6.31 -1.75 17.28
C VAL A 104 -5.23 -1.60 18.34
N HIS A 105 -5.18 -0.45 19.02
CA HIS A 105 -4.23 -0.22 20.12
C HIS A 105 -4.47 -1.16 21.31
N ALA A 106 -5.71 -1.58 21.56
CA ALA A 106 -6.04 -2.47 22.68
C ALA A 106 -5.32 -3.83 22.60
N TYR A 107 -4.98 -4.31 21.40
CA TYR A 107 -4.20 -5.55 21.22
C TYR A 107 -2.74 -5.30 20.77
N GLY A 108 -2.27 -4.05 20.79
CA GLY A 108 -0.89 -3.68 20.47
C GLY A 108 -0.58 -3.49 18.98
N GLY A 109 -1.61 -3.45 18.12
CA GLY A 109 -1.47 -3.10 16.70
C GLY A 109 -1.31 -1.61 16.47
N VAL A 110 -0.95 -1.22 15.25
CA VAL A 110 -0.85 0.19 14.82
C VAL A 110 -1.78 0.47 13.64
N VAL A 111 -2.21 1.73 13.52
CA VAL A 111 -3.10 2.18 12.45
C VAL A 111 -2.38 3.13 11.50
N LEU A 112 -2.27 2.77 10.23
CA LEU A 112 -1.87 3.66 9.15
C LEU A 112 -3.11 4.13 8.40
N HIS A 113 -3.20 5.42 8.09
CA HIS A 113 -4.36 5.97 7.37
C HIS A 113 -3.98 6.54 6.00
N GLN A 114 -4.71 6.13 4.95
CA GLN A 114 -4.55 6.68 3.60
C GLN A 114 -5.27 8.01 3.48
N ALA A 115 -4.52 9.08 3.19
CA ALA A 115 -5.01 10.44 3.05
C ALA A 115 -4.74 10.98 1.64
N LEU A 116 -5.76 11.59 1.01
CA LEU A 116 -5.67 12.20 -0.32
C LEU A 116 -5.45 13.71 -0.27
N THR A 117 -5.67 14.32 0.89
CA THR A 117 -5.55 15.76 1.11
C THR A 117 -4.98 16.04 2.49
N MET A 118 -4.51 17.27 2.71
CA MET A 118 -4.07 17.74 4.02
C MET A 118 -5.17 17.57 5.08
N ASP A 119 -6.41 17.97 4.77
CA ASP A 119 -7.55 17.84 5.69
C ASP A 119 -7.82 16.37 6.09
N HIS A 120 -7.69 15.42 5.14
CA HIS A 120 -7.77 13.99 5.48
C HIS A 120 -6.64 13.56 6.42
N ALA A 121 -5.42 14.04 6.19
CA ALA A 121 -4.27 13.72 7.04
C ALA A 121 -4.45 14.30 8.45
N MET A 122 -4.86 15.57 8.57
CA MET A 122 -5.14 16.20 9.87
C MET A 122 -6.19 15.44 10.67
N ARG A 123 -7.32 15.11 10.04
CA ARG A 123 -8.39 14.34 10.71
C ARG A 123 -7.95 12.93 11.13
N ALA A 124 -7.06 12.30 10.37
CA ALA A 124 -6.53 11.00 10.74
C ALA A 124 -5.60 11.10 11.96
N VAL A 125 -4.72 12.10 11.98
CA VAL A 125 -3.82 12.39 13.11
C VAL A 125 -4.63 12.75 14.36
N ASP A 126 -5.62 13.64 14.25
CA ASP A 126 -6.52 14.03 15.35
C ASP A 126 -7.31 12.83 15.89
N ALA A 127 -7.62 11.87 15.03
CA ALA A 127 -8.27 10.61 15.39
C ALA A 127 -7.33 9.58 16.03
N GLY A 128 -6.02 9.89 16.14
CA GLY A 128 -4.99 9.07 16.78
C GLY A 128 -4.32 8.04 15.88
N ALA A 129 -4.39 8.17 14.55
CA ALA A 129 -3.64 7.29 13.64
C ALA A 129 -2.14 7.38 13.90
N ASP A 130 -1.46 6.24 13.89
CA ASP A 130 -0.01 6.13 14.18
C ASP A 130 0.85 6.57 12.99
N GLY A 131 0.28 6.57 11.78
CA GLY A 131 0.95 7.04 10.58
C GLY A 131 -0.01 7.40 9.47
N VAL A 132 0.47 8.21 8.54
CA VAL A 132 -0.28 8.69 7.37
C VAL A 132 0.37 8.16 6.10
N ILE A 133 -0.43 7.69 5.15
CA ILE A 133 -0.01 7.37 3.79
C ILE A 133 -0.61 8.45 2.87
N ALA A 134 0.21 9.39 2.43
CA ALA A 134 -0.20 10.40 1.47
C ALA A 134 -0.38 9.76 0.09
N VAL A 135 -1.63 9.64 -0.35
CA VAL A 135 -1.98 9.12 -1.68
C VAL A 135 -2.06 10.28 -2.65
N THR A 136 -1.08 10.39 -3.53
CA THR A 136 -0.86 11.56 -4.37
C THR A 136 -1.23 11.31 -5.82
N HIS A 137 -1.13 12.36 -6.65
CA HIS A 137 -1.27 12.22 -8.10
C HIS A 137 -0.26 11.19 -8.63
N GLY A 138 -0.73 10.31 -9.50
CA GLY A 138 0.04 9.21 -10.04
C GLY A 138 0.02 7.92 -9.22
N ALA A 139 -0.69 7.88 -8.09
CA ALA A 139 -1.07 6.62 -7.47
C ALA A 139 -2.13 5.91 -8.32
N GLY A 140 -2.05 4.59 -8.43
CA GLY A 140 -3.05 3.77 -9.11
C GLY A 140 -4.37 3.68 -8.33
N GLY A 141 -5.38 3.08 -8.93
CA GLY A 141 -6.71 2.93 -8.35
C GLY A 141 -7.39 4.29 -8.12
N HIS A 142 -7.86 4.54 -6.91
CA HIS A 142 -8.46 5.83 -6.51
C HIS A 142 -7.38 6.82 -6.07
N GLY A 143 -6.42 7.11 -6.94
CA GLY A 143 -5.30 8.01 -6.63
C GLY A 143 -5.72 9.42 -6.24
N GLY A 144 -4.89 10.11 -5.45
CA GLY A 144 -5.05 11.51 -5.13
C GLY A 144 -4.79 12.42 -6.33
N GLN A 145 -5.18 13.69 -6.22
CA GLN A 145 -4.92 14.70 -7.25
C GLN A 145 -3.79 15.65 -6.86
N ALA A 146 -3.39 15.65 -5.60
CA ALA A 146 -2.35 16.53 -5.10
C ALA A 146 -0.97 16.13 -5.62
N ASN A 147 -0.16 17.14 -5.98
CA ASN A 147 1.24 16.92 -6.29
C ASN A 147 1.98 16.35 -5.05
N PRO A 148 2.82 15.31 -5.19
CA PRO A 148 3.49 14.69 -4.05
C PRO A 148 4.35 15.67 -3.24
N PHE A 149 5.13 16.54 -3.89
CA PHE A 149 5.95 17.54 -3.20
C PHE A 149 5.11 18.49 -2.35
N ALA A 150 4.00 18.99 -2.92
CA ALA A 150 3.12 19.92 -2.21
C ALA A 150 2.47 19.24 -0.99
N LEU A 151 1.84 18.07 -1.19
CA LEU A 151 1.10 17.39 -0.12
C LEU A 151 2.01 16.93 1.02
N ILE A 152 3.21 16.40 0.71
CA ILE A 152 4.17 15.99 1.75
C ILE A 152 4.63 17.17 2.57
N ASN A 153 4.98 18.31 1.94
CA ASN A 153 5.39 19.51 2.65
C ASN A 153 4.26 20.06 3.53
N GLU A 154 3.02 20.08 3.05
CA GLU A 154 1.87 20.48 3.84
C GLU A 154 1.66 19.58 5.06
N ILE A 155 1.70 18.25 4.88
CA ILE A 155 1.54 17.30 6.00
C ILE A 155 2.69 17.46 6.99
N ARG A 156 3.93 17.62 6.54
CA ARG A 156 5.09 17.83 7.42
C ARG A 156 5.07 19.14 8.19
N SER A 157 4.30 20.11 7.75
CA SER A 157 4.16 21.37 8.51
C SER A 157 3.44 21.20 9.86
N PHE A 158 2.69 20.11 10.07
CA PHE A 158 1.97 19.86 11.32
C PHE A 158 2.18 18.45 11.89
N TYR A 159 2.80 17.53 11.14
CA TYR A 159 2.90 16.13 11.55
C TYR A 159 4.34 15.62 11.45
N GLU A 160 4.91 15.19 12.58
CA GLU A 160 6.27 14.63 12.69
C GLU A 160 6.30 13.10 12.73
N GLY A 161 5.13 12.45 12.85
CA GLY A 161 5.01 11.00 12.90
C GLY A 161 5.26 10.30 11.56
N PRO A 162 5.10 8.96 11.51
CA PRO A 162 5.35 8.16 10.30
C PRO A 162 4.52 8.62 9.11
N LEU A 163 5.19 9.03 8.03
CA LEU A 163 4.58 9.51 6.79
C LEU A 163 5.07 8.71 5.59
N GLY A 164 4.15 8.10 4.87
CA GLY A 164 4.40 7.37 3.64
C GLY A 164 3.93 8.13 2.41
N LEU A 165 4.61 7.92 1.28
CA LEU A 165 4.20 8.41 -0.03
C LEU A 165 3.69 7.27 -0.91
N SER A 166 2.51 7.45 -1.48
CA SER A 166 1.94 6.57 -2.52
C SER A 166 1.72 7.37 -3.81
N GLY A 167 2.30 6.90 -4.90
CA GLY A 167 2.22 7.51 -6.23
C GLY A 167 3.58 7.78 -6.85
N CYS A 168 3.71 7.47 -8.14
CA CYS A 168 4.90 7.70 -8.96
C CYS A 168 6.19 6.97 -8.52
N ILE A 169 6.11 5.97 -7.66
CA ILE A 169 7.27 5.20 -7.17
C ILE A 169 7.39 3.91 -7.97
N ALA A 170 8.50 3.74 -8.69
CA ALA A 170 8.77 2.57 -9.53
C ALA A 170 10.14 1.95 -9.27
N HIS A 171 11.11 2.72 -8.83
CA HIS A 171 12.52 2.35 -8.71
C HIS A 171 13.07 2.60 -7.31
N GLY A 172 14.17 1.96 -6.97
CA GLY A 172 14.88 2.18 -5.72
C GLY A 172 15.31 3.64 -5.51
N LYS A 173 15.71 4.34 -6.58
CA LYS A 173 16.02 5.78 -6.53
C LYS A 173 14.82 6.65 -6.14
N ASP A 174 13.59 6.24 -6.49
CA ASP A 174 12.39 6.99 -6.15
C ASP A 174 12.09 6.86 -4.65
N ILE A 175 12.42 5.71 -4.04
CA ILE A 175 12.35 5.50 -2.59
C ILE A 175 13.27 6.50 -1.89
N LEU A 176 14.49 6.69 -2.39
CA LEU A 176 15.44 7.66 -1.84
C LEU A 176 14.93 9.10 -2.01
N ALA A 177 14.36 9.43 -3.17
CA ALA A 177 13.76 10.74 -3.42
C ALA A 177 12.61 11.03 -2.45
N ALA A 178 11.72 10.08 -2.19
CA ALA A 178 10.66 10.21 -1.20
C ALA A 178 11.22 10.44 0.22
N ARG A 179 12.31 9.76 0.58
CA ARG A 179 13.03 9.98 1.85
C ARG A 179 13.57 11.41 1.94
N ALA A 180 14.18 11.92 0.86
CA ALA A 180 14.68 13.31 0.79
C ALA A 180 13.56 14.36 0.89
N MET A 181 12.34 14.02 0.44
CA MET A 181 11.14 14.84 0.61
C MET A 181 10.59 14.84 2.05
N GLY A 182 11.14 14.00 2.94
CA GLY A 182 10.67 13.90 4.32
C GLY A 182 9.73 12.72 4.59
N CYS A 183 9.55 11.78 3.65
CA CYS A 183 8.77 10.57 3.90
C CYS A 183 9.60 9.55 4.68
N ASP A 184 8.95 8.75 5.55
CA ASP A 184 9.59 7.66 6.28
C ASP A 184 9.55 6.36 5.50
N PHE A 185 8.56 6.18 4.63
CA PHE A 185 8.40 5.01 3.77
C PHE A 185 7.62 5.37 2.49
N VAL A 186 7.55 4.41 1.57
CA VAL A 186 6.73 4.52 0.36
C VAL A 186 5.74 3.38 0.27
N SER A 187 4.59 3.61 -0.39
CA SER A 187 3.62 2.56 -0.71
C SER A 187 3.64 2.30 -2.21
N MET A 188 4.09 1.10 -2.60
CA MET A 188 4.29 0.68 -3.98
C MET A 188 3.28 -0.39 -4.37
N GLY A 189 2.62 -0.22 -5.52
CA GLY A 189 1.59 -1.17 -5.98
C GLY A 189 1.86 -1.73 -7.37
N THR A 190 2.08 -0.88 -8.36
CA THR A 190 2.04 -1.22 -9.79
C THR A 190 2.93 -2.41 -10.16
N ALA A 191 4.18 -2.44 -9.69
CA ALA A 191 5.08 -3.56 -9.95
C ALA A 191 4.62 -4.88 -9.31
N PHE A 192 3.94 -4.81 -8.17
CA PHE A 192 3.39 -6.01 -7.53
C PHE A 192 2.15 -6.58 -8.23
N ILE A 193 1.50 -5.83 -9.14
CA ILE A 193 0.43 -6.37 -9.99
C ILE A 193 0.98 -7.49 -10.88
N THR A 194 2.19 -7.30 -11.41
CA THR A 194 2.84 -8.25 -12.32
C THR A 194 3.68 -9.32 -11.60
N ALA A 195 3.84 -9.23 -10.28
CA ALA A 195 4.59 -10.20 -9.50
C ALA A 195 4.02 -11.62 -9.65
N VAL A 196 4.90 -12.62 -9.64
CA VAL A 196 4.53 -14.04 -9.80
C VAL A 196 3.52 -14.47 -8.72
N GLU A 197 3.68 -13.96 -7.49
CA GLU A 197 2.85 -14.29 -6.32
C GLU A 197 1.52 -13.51 -6.26
N SER A 198 1.28 -12.61 -7.24
CA SER A 198 0.07 -11.81 -7.31
C SER A 198 -1.15 -12.64 -7.70
N LEU A 199 -2.33 -12.29 -7.19
CA LEU A 199 -3.63 -12.84 -7.62
C LEU A 199 -4.15 -12.20 -8.91
N ALA A 200 -3.45 -11.22 -9.48
CA ALA A 200 -3.88 -10.57 -10.71
C ALA A 200 -4.05 -11.58 -11.84
N SER A 201 -5.10 -11.41 -12.64
CA SER A 201 -5.32 -12.23 -13.83
C SER A 201 -4.21 -12.03 -14.87
N ASP A 202 -3.98 -13.01 -15.73
CA ASP A 202 -3.00 -12.88 -16.83
C ASP A 202 -3.31 -11.70 -17.75
N ARG A 203 -4.60 -11.39 -17.93
CA ARG A 203 -5.05 -10.21 -18.68
C ARG A 203 -4.58 -8.93 -18.00
N HIS A 204 -4.78 -8.84 -16.67
CA HIS A 204 -4.39 -7.66 -15.90
C HIS A 204 -2.87 -7.48 -15.90
N ARG A 205 -2.11 -8.56 -15.66
CA ARG A 205 -0.64 -8.54 -15.70
C ARG A 205 -0.12 -8.05 -17.06
N ARG A 206 -0.63 -8.62 -18.17
CA ARG A 206 -0.27 -8.20 -19.52
C ARG A 206 -0.63 -6.74 -19.78
N GLY A 207 -1.84 -6.31 -19.37
CA GLY A 207 -2.25 -4.93 -19.51
C GLY A 207 -1.31 -3.93 -18.80
N VAL A 208 -0.72 -4.32 -17.66
CA VAL A 208 0.29 -3.50 -16.97
C VAL A 208 1.64 -3.52 -17.67
N LEU A 209 2.08 -4.69 -18.16
CA LEU A 209 3.37 -4.82 -18.88
C LEU A 209 3.38 -4.08 -20.21
N ASP A 210 2.25 -4.02 -20.90
CA ASP A 210 2.09 -3.38 -22.20
C ASP A 210 1.82 -1.86 -22.08
N ALA A 211 1.44 -1.38 -20.87
CA ALA A 211 1.05 0.01 -20.65
C ALA A 211 2.24 0.96 -20.53
N SER A 212 2.11 2.11 -21.16
CA SER A 212 2.97 3.27 -20.95
C SER A 212 2.34 4.30 -19.99
N LEU A 213 3.14 5.26 -19.53
CA LEU A 213 2.61 6.40 -18.78
C LEU A 213 1.53 7.15 -19.57
N GLN A 214 1.67 7.27 -20.89
CA GLN A 214 0.69 7.93 -21.75
C GLN A 214 -0.67 7.21 -21.71
N ASP A 215 -0.68 5.88 -21.71
CA ASP A 215 -1.92 5.10 -21.65
C ASP A 215 -2.65 5.32 -20.32
N VAL A 216 -1.90 5.36 -19.21
CA VAL A 216 -2.47 5.65 -17.89
C VAL A 216 -3.05 7.05 -17.81
N LEU A 217 -2.38 8.07 -18.38
CA LEU A 217 -2.85 9.43 -18.41
C LEU A 217 -4.14 9.58 -19.26
N VAL A 218 -4.22 8.89 -20.40
CA VAL A 218 -5.41 8.88 -21.24
C VAL A 218 -6.57 8.19 -20.54
N GLN A 219 -6.34 7.05 -19.89
CA GLN A 219 -7.37 6.36 -19.10
C GLN A 219 -7.93 7.23 -17.96
N ALA A 220 -7.08 8.00 -17.30
CA ALA A 220 -7.51 8.91 -16.24
C ALA A 220 -8.41 10.06 -16.76
N MET A 221 -8.34 10.39 -18.03
CA MET A 221 -9.18 11.41 -18.69
C MET A 221 -10.54 10.88 -19.16
N VAL A 222 -10.69 9.56 -19.31
CA VAL A 222 -11.96 8.95 -19.71
C VAL A 222 -12.74 8.61 -18.45
N PRO A 223 -14.01 9.10 -18.30
CA PRO A 223 -14.87 8.67 -17.21
C PRO A 223 -14.94 7.14 -17.23
N HIS A 224 -14.66 6.51 -16.09
CA HIS A 224 -14.59 5.06 -15.96
C HIS A 224 -15.89 4.41 -16.45
N ALA A 225 -15.89 3.96 -17.70
CA ALA A 225 -16.84 2.95 -18.13
C ALA A 225 -16.50 1.69 -17.34
N ASP A 226 -17.50 1.14 -16.66
CA ASP A 226 -17.51 -0.06 -15.81
C ASP A 226 -16.50 -1.19 -16.14
N THR A 227 -15.21 -0.90 -16.10
CA THR A 227 -14.18 -1.92 -15.99
C THR A 227 -13.95 -2.16 -14.48
N ALA A 228 -15.02 -2.55 -13.80
CA ALA A 228 -15.10 -2.69 -12.34
C ALA A 228 -14.12 -3.72 -11.75
N ASP A 229 -13.27 -4.34 -12.55
CA ASP A 229 -12.53 -5.52 -12.16
C ASP A 229 -11.03 -5.32 -11.99
N ASP A 230 -10.36 -4.44 -12.73
CA ASP A 230 -8.92 -4.30 -12.66
C ASP A 230 -8.52 -2.94 -12.06
N ILE A 231 -7.62 -2.97 -11.06
CA ILE A 231 -7.04 -1.74 -10.51
C ILE A 231 -6.16 -1.11 -11.59
N LEU A 232 -6.40 0.17 -11.89
CA LEU A 232 -5.55 0.94 -12.78
C LEU A 232 -4.13 1.06 -12.19
N PRO A 233 -3.09 0.81 -13.00
CA PRO A 233 -1.72 1.06 -12.57
C PRO A 233 -1.48 2.55 -12.30
N GLY A 234 -0.49 2.86 -11.47
CA GLY A 234 -0.04 4.23 -11.27
C GLY A 234 0.93 4.70 -12.35
N HIS A 235 1.36 5.97 -12.24
CA HIS A 235 2.30 6.60 -13.18
C HIS A 235 3.68 5.94 -13.23
N GLY A 236 4.02 5.10 -12.23
CA GLY A 236 5.25 4.28 -12.24
C GLY A 236 5.20 3.07 -13.19
N VAL A 237 4.16 2.91 -14.00
CA VAL A 237 3.97 1.75 -14.89
C VAL A 237 5.14 1.54 -15.84
N GLY A 238 5.76 2.61 -16.36
CA GLY A 238 6.91 2.51 -17.26
C GLY A 238 8.17 1.88 -16.62
N GLY A 239 8.21 1.74 -15.30
CA GLY A 239 9.26 1.01 -14.58
C GLY A 239 8.99 -0.50 -14.48
N VAL A 240 7.85 -1.00 -14.99
CA VAL A 240 7.45 -2.42 -14.92
C VAL A 240 7.61 -3.03 -16.32
N GLN A 241 8.71 -3.75 -16.54
CA GLN A 241 9.05 -4.27 -17.86
C GLN A 241 8.85 -5.80 -17.99
N GLU A 242 8.83 -6.50 -16.87
CA GLU A 242 8.69 -7.96 -16.83
C GLU A 242 7.97 -8.44 -15.56
N SER A 243 7.54 -9.68 -15.58
CA SER A 243 6.97 -10.35 -14.41
C SER A 243 8.09 -11.01 -13.62
N LEU A 244 8.34 -10.53 -12.41
CA LEU A 244 9.38 -11.04 -11.52
C LEU A 244 8.77 -11.61 -10.24
N ALA A 245 9.51 -12.49 -9.56
CA ALA A 245 9.19 -12.82 -8.17
C ALA A 245 9.43 -11.60 -7.26
N VAL A 246 8.68 -11.50 -6.16
CA VAL A 246 8.81 -10.38 -5.22
C VAL A 246 10.26 -10.21 -4.72
N GLU A 247 10.95 -11.32 -4.43
CA GLU A 247 12.35 -11.27 -3.97
C GLU A 247 13.25 -10.56 -4.99
N GLN A 248 13.11 -10.88 -6.28
CA GLN A 248 13.88 -10.25 -7.35
C GLN A 248 13.58 -8.75 -7.49
N LEU A 249 12.30 -8.37 -7.39
CA LEU A 249 11.90 -6.95 -7.39
C LEU A 249 12.54 -6.18 -6.24
N ILE A 250 12.51 -6.75 -5.03
CA ILE A 250 13.08 -6.09 -3.85
C ILE A 250 14.60 -6.04 -3.92
N ASP A 251 15.27 -7.07 -4.46
CA ASP A 251 16.72 -7.06 -4.70
C ASP A 251 17.12 -5.94 -5.66
N GLN A 252 16.43 -5.84 -6.81
CA GLN A 252 16.64 -4.77 -7.77
C GLN A 252 16.46 -3.38 -7.12
N TRP A 253 15.37 -3.15 -6.41
CA TRP A 253 15.16 -1.85 -5.76
C TRP A 253 16.18 -1.56 -4.67
N ALA A 254 16.67 -2.56 -3.95
CA ALA A 254 17.71 -2.38 -2.94
C ALA A 254 19.04 -1.96 -3.58
N GLU A 255 19.40 -2.57 -4.72
CA GLU A 255 20.58 -2.19 -5.49
C GLU A 255 20.47 -0.77 -6.06
N GLU A 256 19.33 -0.43 -6.67
CA GLU A 256 19.04 0.91 -7.19
C GLU A 256 19.07 1.98 -6.08
N TYR A 257 18.46 1.69 -4.93
CA TYR A 257 18.48 2.56 -3.75
C TYR A 257 19.89 2.81 -3.26
N ALA A 258 20.68 1.74 -3.12
CA ALA A 258 22.06 1.83 -2.67
C ALA A 258 22.95 2.57 -3.68
N ALA A 259 22.74 2.36 -4.98
CA ALA A 259 23.45 3.06 -6.05
C ALA A 259 23.14 4.56 -6.04
N ALA A 260 21.85 4.93 -5.95
CA ALA A 260 21.44 6.33 -5.87
C ALA A 260 22.00 7.02 -4.62
N ARG A 261 21.98 6.33 -3.47
CA ARG A 261 22.55 6.87 -2.22
C ARG A 261 24.06 7.11 -2.27
N ARG A 262 24.80 6.34 -3.08
CA ARG A 262 26.24 6.57 -3.27
C ARG A 262 26.54 7.70 -4.24
N ALA A 263 25.60 8.06 -5.08
CA ALA A 263 25.76 9.11 -6.10
C ALA A 263 25.41 10.53 -5.58
N LEU A 264 24.78 10.64 -4.41
CA LEU A 264 24.49 11.90 -3.70
C LEU A 264 25.55 12.20 -2.64
#